data_a4091e1d97ee3640072d931af1b17c96
#
_entry.id   a4091e1d97ee3640072d931af1b17c96
#
_cell.length_a   1.000
_cell.length_b   1.000
_cell.length_c   1.000
_cell.angle_alpha   90.00
_cell.angle_beta   90.00
_cell.angle_gamma   90.00
#
_symmetry.space_group_name_H-M   'P 1'
#
loop_
_entity.id
_entity.type
_entity.pdbx_description
1 polymer ?
#
loop_
_entity_poly.entity_id
_entity_poly.type
_entity_poly.pdbx_seq_one_letter_code
_entity_poly.pdbx_strand_id
1 'polypeptide(L)'
;MAAPSQLLAPHSTIRFRPPRFGLGGSHLGEPPGPDADATAVATVDAAYQAGIRFFDTSPAYGDSERRLGTALQKRPRGEFLVSTKVIGADPKTSIDQSSAQLGLAVDVAFAHDESAYPTLDRLRREGTIKAVGAVSDDWRELDRLVRDVELDCVLLTAHYSLLDRTAGPLLDRCLTHGVSVIVSGILTPQVLHADTVEARRIAAVCERYGVSLPQAALAFPSRHSAVTSVLIAASSPAEIRADAALVRQPVPDKLWRDPELLRLLS
;
A
#
# COMPACT_ATOMS: atom_id res chain seq x y z
N MET A 1 7.70 -29.05 -38.85
CA MET A 1 8.13 -27.69 -38.46
C MET A 1 7.63 -27.48 -37.05
N ALA A 2 8.52 -27.55 -36.07
CA ALA A 2 8.20 -27.34 -34.67
C ALA A 2 8.11 -25.85 -34.40
N ALA A 3 7.05 -25.42 -33.70
CA ALA A 3 6.90 -24.04 -33.25
C ALA A 3 8.01 -23.68 -32.26
N PRO A 4 8.55 -22.44 -32.29
CA PRO A 4 9.57 -22.04 -31.34
C PRO A 4 8.96 -21.99 -29.93
N SER A 5 9.56 -22.77 -29.03
CA SER A 5 9.32 -22.71 -27.58
C SER A 5 9.63 -21.28 -27.12
N GLN A 6 8.59 -20.53 -26.74
CA GLN A 6 8.78 -19.28 -26.03
C GLN A 6 9.41 -19.63 -24.67
N LEU A 7 10.72 -19.43 -24.57
CA LEU A 7 11.43 -19.36 -23.30
C LEU A 7 10.81 -18.19 -22.52
N LEU A 8 9.94 -18.51 -21.56
CA LEU A 8 9.51 -17.56 -20.54
C LEU A 8 10.76 -17.05 -19.85
N ALA A 9 11.05 -15.76 -19.98
CA ALA A 9 12.11 -15.12 -19.21
C ALA A 9 11.88 -15.45 -17.73
N PRO A 10 12.92 -15.82 -16.96
CA PRO A 10 12.74 -16.08 -15.55
C PRO A 10 12.15 -14.84 -14.89
N HIS A 11 10.96 -14.97 -14.29
CA HIS A 11 10.35 -13.88 -13.53
C HIS A 11 11.33 -13.47 -12.43
N SER A 12 11.72 -12.20 -12.42
CA SER A 12 12.60 -11.66 -11.40
C SER A 12 11.94 -11.86 -10.02
N THR A 13 12.69 -12.40 -9.07
CA THR A 13 12.15 -12.59 -7.72
C THR A 13 11.95 -11.22 -7.07
N ILE A 14 10.76 -10.93 -6.57
CA ILE A 14 10.48 -9.69 -5.83
C ILE A 14 11.42 -9.61 -4.63
N ARG A 15 12.25 -8.54 -4.60
CA ARG A 15 13.36 -8.37 -3.65
C ARG A 15 12.90 -7.91 -2.27
N PHE A 16 11.89 -7.05 -2.23
CA PHE A 16 11.33 -6.49 -1.00
C PHE A 16 9.87 -6.89 -0.85
N ARG A 17 9.52 -7.47 0.29
CA ARG A 17 8.14 -7.89 0.60
C ARG A 17 7.73 -7.33 1.96
N PRO A 18 7.04 -6.19 2.00
CA PRO A 18 6.45 -5.70 3.24
C PRO A 18 5.33 -6.64 3.70
N PRO A 19 4.88 -6.53 4.96
CA PRO A 19 3.69 -7.24 5.44
C PRO A 19 2.49 -7.02 4.52
N ARG A 20 1.68 -8.07 4.34
CA ARG A 20 0.56 -8.09 3.37
C ARG A 20 -0.44 -6.96 3.53
N PHE A 21 -0.61 -6.46 4.76
CA PHE A 21 -1.48 -5.33 5.08
C PHE A 21 -0.73 -4.31 5.91
N GLY A 22 -1.00 -3.03 5.64
CA GLY A 22 -0.45 -1.90 6.36
C GLY A 22 -1.52 -0.87 6.69
N LEU A 23 -1.21 0.00 7.65
CA LEU A 23 -1.99 1.19 7.97
C LEU A 23 -1.42 2.39 7.22
N GLY A 24 -2.24 3.03 6.38
CA GLY A 24 -1.95 4.32 5.76
C GLY A 24 -2.26 5.47 6.71
N GLY A 25 -1.30 6.36 6.92
CA GLY A 25 -1.35 7.42 7.91
C GLY A 25 -2.02 8.73 7.47
N SER A 26 -2.59 8.82 6.27
CA SER A 26 -3.18 10.06 5.77
C SER A 26 -4.27 10.61 6.69
N HIS A 27 -5.11 9.76 7.28
CA HIS A 27 -6.17 10.16 8.21
C HIS A 27 -5.68 10.35 9.66
N LEU A 28 -4.44 10.01 9.96
CA LEU A 28 -3.87 10.21 11.30
C LEU A 28 -3.42 11.66 11.53
N GLY A 29 -3.26 12.46 10.47
CA GLY A 29 -2.75 13.82 10.53
C GLY A 29 -3.79 14.88 10.90
N GLU A 30 -5.08 14.59 10.69
CA GLU A 30 -6.18 15.54 10.81
C GLU A 30 -7.30 15.01 11.72
N PRO A 31 -8.09 15.90 12.32
CA PRO A 31 -7.85 17.33 12.57
C PRO A 31 -6.79 17.54 13.67
N PRO A 32 -6.26 18.77 13.86
CA PRO A 32 -5.37 19.07 14.98
C PRO A 32 -6.14 19.10 16.30
N GLY A 33 -5.45 18.77 17.42
CA GLY A 33 -6.01 18.86 18.75
C GLY A 33 -5.76 17.61 19.62
N PRO A 34 -5.93 17.72 20.94
CA PRO A 34 -5.63 16.65 21.89
C PRO A 34 -6.52 15.42 21.73
N ASP A 35 -7.79 15.58 21.40
CA ASP A 35 -8.70 14.46 21.15
C ASP A 35 -8.32 13.71 19.87
N ALA A 36 -7.84 14.43 18.85
CA ALA A 36 -7.34 13.86 17.62
C ALA A 36 -6.03 13.08 17.86
N ASP A 37 -5.14 13.58 18.71
CA ASP A 37 -3.92 12.86 19.10
C ASP A 37 -4.27 11.54 19.80
N ALA A 38 -5.17 11.56 20.77
CA ALA A 38 -5.60 10.35 21.47
C ALA A 38 -6.26 9.34 20.52
N THR A 39 -7.11 9.80 19.60
CA THR A 39 -7.78 8.95 18.61
C THR A 39 -6.78 8.34 17.64
N ALA A 40 -5.84 9.14 17.11
CA ALA A 40 -4.82 8.65 16.17
C ALA A 40 -3.92 7.59 16.83
N VAL A 41 -3.42 7.87 18.04
CA VAL A 41 -2.60 6.91 18.80
C VAL A 41 -3.39 5.63 19.08
N ALA A 42 -4.66 5.73 19.50
CA ALA A 42 -5.51 4.56 19.72
C ALA A 42 -5.78 3.77 18.43
N THR A 43 -5.86 4.45 17.27
CA THR A 43 -6.04 3.80 15.97
C THR A 43 -4.79 3.00 15.59
N VAL A 44 -3.59 3.56 15.76
CA VAL A 44 -2.33 2.86 15.53
C VAL A 44 -2.17 1.67 16.49
N ASP A 45 -2.52 1.83 17.76
CA ASP A 45 -2.50 0.74 18.73
C ASP A 45 -3.47 -0.38 18.35
N ALA A 46 -4.68 -0.04 17.91
CA ALA A 46 -5.66 -1.01 17.42
C ALA A 46 -5.16 -1.75 16.17
N ALA A 47 -4.53 -1.06 15.23
CA ALA A 47 -3.90 -1.67 14.06
C ALA A 47 -2.80 -2.66 14.46
N TYR A 48 -1.91 -2.26 15.37
CA TYR A 48 -0.84 -3.11 15.87
C TYR A 48 -1.39 -4.36 16.57
N GLN A 49 -2.40 -4.21 17.43
CA GLN A 49 -3.09 -5.32 18.13
C GLN A 49 -3.79 -6.25 17.12
N ALA A 50 -4.31 -5.68 16.04
CA ALA A 50 -4.89 -6.44 14.93
C ALA A 50 -3.85 -7.17 14.07
N GLY A 51 -2.55 -7.08 14.36
CA GLY A 51 -1.47 -7.76 13.65
C GLY A 51 -0.92 -6.99 12.45
N ILE A 52 -1.32 -5.75 12.24
CA ILE A 52 -0.70 -4.87 11.22
C ILE A 52 0.73 -4.55 11.67
N ARG A 53 1.68 -4.68 10.73
CA ARG A 53 3.12 -4.50 10.98
C ARG A 53 3.80 -3.64 9.92
N PHE A 54 3.03 -2.97 9.09
CA PHE A 54 3.51 -1.98 8.13
C PHE A 54 2.70 -0.69 8.32
N PHE A 55 3.40 0.43 8.51
CA PHE A 55 2.82 1.74 8.82
C PHE A 55 3.39 2.76 7.84
N ASP A 56 2.52 3.38 7.06
CA ASP A 56 2.89 4.38 6.07
C ASP A 56 2.50 5.77 6.54
N THR A 57 3.38 6.74 6.36
CA THR A 57 3.14 8.14 6.69
C THR A 57 3.78 9.08 5.66
N SER A 58 3.72 10.38 5.91
CA SER A 58 4.36 11.43 5.10
C SER A 58 4.48 12.71 5.93
N PRO A 59 5.52 13.52 5.71
CA PRO A 59 5.58 14.89 6.23
C PRO A 59 4.40 15.76 5.78
N ALA A 60 3.80 15.43 4.62
CA ALA A 60 2.62 16.14 4.09
C ALA A 60 1.31 15.77 4.80
N TYR A 61 1.31 14.80 5.70
CA TYR A 61 0.11 14.34 6.41
C TYR A 61 -0.06 14.99 7.80
N GLY A 62 0.19 16.29 7.91
CA GLY A 62 0.04 17.02 9.17
C GLY A 62 0.82 16.36 10.32
N ASP A 63 0.13 16.08 11.44
CA ASP A 63 0.73 15.48 12.64
C ASP A 63 0.93 13.96 12.57
N SER A 64 0.71 13.34 11.43
CA SER A 64 0.71 11.86 11.29
C SER A 64 2.00 11.21 11.77
N GLU A 65 3.19 11.76 11.40
CA GLU A 65 4.48 11.19 11.81
C GLU A 65 4.64 11.19 13.34
N ARG A 66 4.35 12.31 13.98
CA ARG A 66 4.44 12.45 15.44
C ARG A 66 3.48 11.49 16.17
N ARG A 67 2.22 11.39 15.71
CA ARG A 67 1.18 10.53 16.29
C ARG A 67 1.52 9.06 16.12
N LEU A 68 1.96 8.68 14.94
CA LEU A 68 2.42 7.33 14.64
C LEU A 68 3.60 6.94 15.53
N GLY A 69 4.60 7.83 15.65
CA GLY A 69 5.75 7.64 16.51
C GLY A 69 5.35 7.46 17.98
N THR A 70 4.44 8.29 18.50
CA THR A 70 3.95 8.19 19.88
C THR A 70 3.39 6.81 20.22
N ALA A 71 2.69 6.18 19.30
CA ALA A 71 2.15 4.82 19.49
C ALA A 71 3.23 3.74 19.34
N LEU A 72 4.07 3.85 18.29
CA LEU A 72 4.99 2.78 17.90
C LEU A 72 6.28 2.75 18.73
N GLN A 73 6.74 3.86 19.32
CA GLN A 73 7.92 3.89 20.20
C GLN A 73 7.82 2.92 21.40
N LYS A 74 6.59 2.57 21.78
CA LYS A 74 6.32 1.62 22.88
C LYS A 74 6.40 0.15 22.44
N ARG A 75 6.69 -0.13 21.16
CA ARG A 75 6.68 -1.46 20.55
C ARG A 75 8.09 -1.88 20.18
N PRO A 76 8.40 -3.20 20.19
CA PRO A 76 9.70 -3.68 19.73
C PRO A 76 9.96 -3.26 18.28
N ARG A 77 11.04 -2.50 18.05
CA ARG A 77 11.33 -1.87 16.74
C ARG A 77 11.47 -2.89 15.60
N GLY A 78 11.95 -4.08 15.90
CA GLY A 78 12.14 -5.14 14.90
C GLY A 78 10.86 -5.80 14.41
N GLU A 79 9.69 -5.51 15.02
CA GLU A 79 8.45 -6.19 14.68
C GLU A 79 7.65 -5.51 13.56
N PHE A 80 8.00 -4.29 13.15
CA PHE A 80 7.24 -3.52 12.17
C PHE A 80 8.13 -2.72 11.22
N LEU A 81 7.55 -2.31 10.11
CA LEU A 81 8.13 -1.39 9.13
C LEU A 81 7.41 -0.05 9.16
N VAL A 82 8.18 1.03 8.96
CA VAL A 82 7.65 2.39 8.78
C VAL A 82 8.13 2.93 7.45
N SER A 83 7.19 3.45 6.66
CA SER A 83 7.50 4.18 5.43
C SER A 83 7.13 5.66 5.54
N THR A 84 7.88 6.49 4.84
CA THR A 84 7.56 7.92 4.64
C THR A 84 7.83 8.36 3.21
N LYS A 85 7.44 9.57 2.87
CA LYS A 85 7.68 10.17 1.56
C LYS A 85 8.73 11.28 1.70
N VAL A 86 9.65 11.30 0.75
CA VAL A 86 10.63 12.38 0.65
C VAL A 86 9.96 13.64 0.12
N ILE A 87 10.17 14.76 0.81
CA ILE A 87 9.75 16.09 0.38
C ILE A 87 10.94 17.04 0.34
N GLY A 88 10.86 18.07 -0.52
CA GLY A 88 11.94 19.04 -0.70
C GLY A 88 13.12 18.49 -1.51
N ALA A 89 14.15 19.33 -1.62
CA ALA A 89 15.27 19.10 -2.54
C ALA A 89 16.36 18.17 -2.01
N ASP A 90 16.45 17.96 -0.68
CA ASP A 90 17.46 17.09 -0.06
C ASP A 90 16.80 15.88 0.61
N PRO A 91 16.87 14.69 -0.05
CA PRO A 91 16.26 13.47 0.46
C PRO A 91 16.78 13.03 1.83
N LYS A 92 18.08 13.25 2.10
CA LYS A 92 18.66 12.88 3.41
C LYS A 92 18.06 13.71 4.52
N THR A 93 18.04 15.03 4.36
CA THR A 93 17.42 15.94 5.34
C THR A 93 15.95 15.60 5.56
N SER A 94 15.19 15.30 4.50
CA SER A 94 13.79 14.89 4.62
C SER A 94 13.61 13.63 5.47
N ILE A 95 14.43 12.59 5.26
CA ILE A 95 14.39 11.34 6.04
C ILE A 95 14.82 11.58 7.50
N ASP A 96 15.84 12.41 7.74
CA ASP A 96 16.31 12.74 9.09
C ASP A 96 15.21 13.49 9.87
N GLN A 97 14.50 14.43 9.22
CA GLN A 97 13.37 15.14 9.80
C GLN A 97 12.20 14.21 10.11
N SER A 98 11.82 13.34 9.16
CA SER A 98 10.79 12.32 9.40
C SER A 98 11.16 11.40 10.57
N SER A 99 12.40 10.94 10.62
CA SER A 99 12.90 10.10 11.71
C SER A 99 12.84 10.81 13.06
N ALA A 100 13.15 12.11 13.09
CA ALA A 100 13.06 12.94 14.30
C ALA A 100 11.60 13.13 14.75
N GLN A 101 10.66 13.39 13.83
CA GLN A 101 9.23 13.52 14.13
C GLN A 101 8.61 12.19 14.62
N LEU A 102 8.97 11.10 13.99
CA LEU A 102 8.57 9.75 14.40
C LEU A 102 9.24 9.31 15.72
N GLY A 103 10.45 9.84 16.04
CA GLY A 103 11.30 9.27 17.08
C GLY A 103 11.71 7.83 16.79
N LEU A 104 11.69 7.42 15.51
CA LEU A 104 11.99 6.07 15.01
C LEU A 104 12.71 6.20 13.67
N ALA A 105 13.59 5.23 13.36
CA ALA A 105 14.18 5.14 12.03
C ALA A 105 13.13 4.78 10.97
N VAL A 106 13.24 5.39 9.80
CA VAL A 106 12.44 5.06 8.61
C VAL A 106 13.01 3.80 7.95
N ASP A 107 12.13 2.86 7.56
CA ASP A 107 12.55 1.63 6.86
C ASP A 107 12.44 1.78 5.34
N VAL A 108 11.39 2.45 4.85
CA VAL A 108 11.10 2.59 3.42
C VAL A 108 10.92 4.07 3.10
N ALA A 109 11.64 4.56 2.12
CA ALA A 109 11.51 5.93 1.65
C ALA A 109 10.92 5.94 0.23
N PHE A 110 9.80 6.64 0.05
CA PHE A 110 9.20 6.89 -1.25
C PHE A 110 9.56 8.26 -1.77
N ALA A 111 9.89 8.37 -3.04
CA ALA A 111 10.11 9.64 -3.71
C ALA A 111 9.16 9.83 -4.90
N HIS A 112 8.79 11.10 -5.12
CA HIS A 112 8.09 11.55 -6.33
C HIS A 112 9.08 12.00 -7.41
N ASP A 113 10.20 12.60 -7.00
CA ASP A 113 11.17 13.21 -7.89
C ASP A 113 12.32 12.26 -8.18
N GLU A 114 12.65 12.13 -9.47
CA GLU A 114 13.73 11.28 -9.95
C GLU A 114 15.11 11.67 -9.39
N SER A 115 15.34 12.95 -9.12
CA SER A 115 16.57 13.47 -8.54
C SER A 115 16.89 12.92 -7.15
N ALA A 116 15.89 12.39 -6.43
CA ALA A 116 16.05 11.83 -5.11
C ALA A 116 16.73 10.45 -5.10
N TYR A 117 16.54 9.63 -6.17
CA TYR A 117 16.94 8.22 -6.15
C TYR A 117 18.43 7.96 -5.95
N PRO A 118 19.38 8.73 -6.52
CA PRO A 118 20.80 8.50 -6.23
C PRO A 118 21.16 8.62 -4.74
N THR A 119 20.52 9.57 -4.03
CA THR A 119 20.71 9.73 -2.59
C THR A 119 20.05 8.60 -1.82
N LEU A 120 18.81 8.22 -2.18
CA LEU A 120 18.07 7.13 -1.53
C LEU A 120 18.77 5.78 -1.70
N ASP A 121 19.31 5.50 -2.89
CA ASP A 121 20.07 4.29 -3.16
C ASP A 121 21.35 4.22 -2.32
N ARG A 122 22.05 5.34 -2.15
CA ARG A 122 23.19 5.43 -1.22
C ARG A 122 22.77 5.12 0.21
N LEU A 123 21.69 5.74 0.71
CA LEU A 123 21.18 5.50 2.08
C LEU A 123 20.76 4.04 2.29
N ARG A 124 20.19 3.39 1.25
CA ARG A 124 19.89 1.96 1.28
C ARG A 124 21.15 1.10 1.38
N ARG A 125 22.18 1.39 0.58
CA ARG A 125 23.48 0.66 0.64
C ARG A 125 24.19 0.85 1.98
N GLU A 126 24.06 2.02 2.59
CA GLU A 126 24.59 2.33 3.92
C GLU A 126 23.77 1.66 5.05
N GLY A 127 22.61 1.09 4.74
CA GLY A 127 21.70 0.46 5.72
C GLY A 127 20.89 1.46 6.55
N THR A 128 20.87 2.74 6.18
CA THR A 128 20.06 3.77 6.85
C THR A 128 18.57 3.53 6.60
N ILE A 129 18.20 3.11 5.40
CA ILE A 129 16.87 2.63 5.03
C ILE A 129 16.96 1.21 4.46
N LYS A 130 15.86 0.46 4.48
CA LYS A 130 15.81 -0.92 3.97
C LYS A 130 15.39 -1.01 2.52
N ALA A 131 14.56 -0.07 2.05
CA ALA A 131 14.02 -0.09 0.71
C ALA A 131 13.77 1.32 0.16
N VAL A 132 13.91 1.44 -1.15
CA VAL A 132 13.63 2.64 -1.94
C VAL A 132 12.41 2.40 -2.79
N GLY A 133 11.45 3.33 -2.72
CA GLY A 133 10.21 3.25 -3.48
C GLY A 133 9.93 4.50 -4.30
N ALA A 134 9.06 4.34 -5.31
CA ALA A 134 8.46 5.44 -6.03
C ALA A 134 6.98 5.59 -5.65
N VAL A 135 6.48 6.82 -5.62
CA VAL A 135 5.07 7.14 -5.41
C VAL A 135 4.64 8.21 -6.40
N SER A 136 3.49 8.02 -7.04
CA SER A 136 2.86 9.01 -7.91
C SER A 136 1.35 8.72 -8.02
N ASP A 137 0.56 9.77 -8.28
CA ASP A 137 -0.85 9.66 -8.61
C ASP A 137 -1.07 9.28 -10.09
N ASP A 138 -0.04 9.36 -10.94
CA ASP A 138 -0.05 8.84 -12.30
C ASP A 138 0.74 7.51 -12.38
N TRP A 139 0.03 6.41 -12.57
CA TRP A 139 0.64 5.10 -12.71
C TRP A 139 1.59 4.99 -13.91
N ARG A 140 1.44 5.85 -14.94
CA ARG A 140 2.33 5.87 -16.11
C ARG A 140 3.71 6.43 -15.76
N GLU A 141 3.76 7.37 -14.83
CA GLU A 141 5.01 7.86 -14.27
C GLU A 141 5.72 6.76 -13.49
N LEU A 142 4.98 6.02 -12.64
CA LEU A 142 5.53 4.84 -11.96
C LEU A 142 6.04 3.79 -12.95
N ASP A 143 5.30 3.55 -14.05
CA ASP A 143 5.72 2.62 -15.10
C ASP A 143 7.03 3.05 -15.79
N ARG A 144 7.25 4.35 -15.97
CA ARG A 144 8.51 4.92 -16.46
C ARG A 144 9.62 4.72 -15.44
N LEU A 145 9.39 5.09 -14.18
CA LEU A 145 10.39 4.99 -13.11
C LEU A 145 10.85 3.54 -12.89
N VAL A 146 9.96 2.56 -12.96
CA VAL A 146 10.33 1.12 -12.85
C VAL A 146 11.29 0.68 -13.97
N ARG A 147 11.28 1.34 -15.13
CA ARG A 147 12.24 1.07 -16.21
C ARG A 147 13.59 1.75 -16.02
N ASP A 148 13.55 2.97 -15.50
CA ASP A 148 14.68 3.89 -15.56
C ASP A 148 15.49 3.89 -14.25
N VAL A 149 14.89 3.45 -13.13
CA VAL A 149 15.48 3.50 -11.78
C VAL A 149 15.43 2.13 -11.10
N GLU A 150 16.45 1.82 -10.31
CA GLU A 150 16.44 0.62 -9.47
C GLU A 150 15.59 0.83 -8.22
N LEU A 151 14.36 0.30 -8.24
CA LEU A 151 13.38 0.40 -7.16
C LEU A 151 13.18 -0.96 -6.47
N ASP A 152 12.90 -0.92 -5.17
CA ASP A 152 12.44 -2.08 -4.40
C ASP A 152 10.91 -2.20 -4.42
N CYS A 153 10.21 -1.06 -4.44
CA CYS A 153 8.75 -1.02 -4.44
C CYS A 153 8.19 0.22 -5.13
N VAL A 154 6.90 0.16 -5.45
CA VAL A 154 6.08 1.33 -5.82
C VAL A 154 4.86 1.40 -4.91
N LEU A 155 4.45 2.61 -4.55
CA LEU A 155 3.18 2.89 -3.89
C LEU A 155 2.20 3.43 -4.93
N LEU A 156 1.22 2.61 -5.27
CA LEU A 156 0.17 2.89 -6.23
C LEU A 156 -1.11 3.28 -5.50
N THR A 157 -1.52 4.53 -5.63
CA THR A 157 -2.78 5.03 -5.05
C THR A 157 -3.89 4.92 -6.07
N ALA A 158 -4.97 4.18 -5.75
CA ALA A 158 -6.04 3.86 -6.69
C ALA A 158 -5.54 3.06 -7.91
N HIS A 159 -6.19 3.16 -9.07
CA HIS A 159 -5.82 2.57 -10.36
C HIS A 159 -5.62 1.04 -10.40
N TYR A 160 -5.70 0.35 -9.24
CA TYR A 160 -5.77 -1.11 -9.19
C TYR A 160 -6.66 -1.60 -8.05
N SER A 161 -7.94 -1.68 -8.35
CA SER A 161 -9.01 -2.10 -7.44
C SER A 161 -10.08 -2.91 -8.18
N LEU A 162 -11.14 -3.33 -7.49
CA LEU A 162 -12.30 -3.93 -8.16
C LEU A 162 -12.97 -3.00 -9.18
N LEU A 163 -12.89 -1.68 -8.97
CA LEU A 163 -13.56 -0.68 -9.82
C LEU A 163 -12.63 0.01 -10.83
N ASP A 164 -11.31 -0.11 -10.66
CA ASP A 164 -10.33 0.47 -11.58
C ASP A 164 -9.10 -0.46 -11.69
N ARG A 165 -8.76 -0.87 -12.90
CA ARG A 165 -7.66 -1.80 -13.21
C ARG A 165 -6.71 -1.23 -14.25
N THR A 166 -6.77 0.08 -14.46
CA THR A 166 -6.02 0.78 -15.51
C THR A 166 -4.50 0.64 -15.36
N ALA A 167 -3.99 0.43 -14.13
CA ALA A 167 -2.56 0.23 -13.87
C ALA A 167 -2.07 -1.23 -14.09
N GLY A 168 -2.87 -2.11 -14.67
CA GLY A 168 -2.46 -3.50 -14.97
C GLY A 168 -1.08 -3.60 -15.65
N PRO A 169 -0.79 -2.82 -16.71
CA PRO A 169 0.51 -2.83 -17.36
C PRO A 169 1.69 -2.49 -16.46
N LEU A 170 1.52 -1.56 -15.50
CA LEU A 170 2.53 -1.26 -14.48
C LEU A 170 2.81 -2.50 -13.60
N LEU A 171 1.76 -3.20 -13.16
CA LEU A 171 1.92 -4.36 -12.29
C LEU A 171 2.70 -5.49 -13.00
N ASP A 172 2.41 -5.75 -14.27
CA ASP A 172 3.15 -6.73 -15.10
C ASP A 172 4.63 -6.34 -15.21
N ARG A 173 4.91 -5.06 -15.40
CA ARG A 173 6.28 -4.55 -15.43
C ARG A 173 6.98 -4.72 -14.10
N CYS A 174 6.33 -4.34 -13.00
CA CYS A 174 6.87 -4.52 -11.65
C CYS A 174 7.22 -5.97 -11.38
N LEU A 175 6.35 -6.92 -11.76
CA LEU A 175 6.63 -8.34 -11.63
C LEU A 175 7.87 -8.75 -12.41
N THR A 176 8.01 -8.28 -13.65
CA THR A 176 9.16 -8.57 -14.52
C THR A 176 10.47 -8.03 -13.94
N HIS A 177 10.44 -6.85 -13.30
CA HIS A 177 11.62 -6.19 -12.72
C HIS A 177 11.89 -6.58 -11.27
N GLY A 178 11.04 -7.40 -10.65
CA GLY A 178 11.16 -7.80 -9.23
C GLY A 178 10.84 -6.68 -8.25
N VAL A 179 10.01 -5.70 -8.68
CA VAL A 179 9.56 -4.56 -7.89
C VAL A 179 8.24 -4.91 -7.21
N SER A 180 8.16 -4.62 -5.93
CA SER A 180 6.95 -4.81 -5.11
C SER A 180 5.91 -3.73 -5.41
N VAL A 181 4.65 -4.10 -5.55
CA VAL A 181 3.55 -3.12 -5.62
C VAL A 181 2.83 -3.08 -4.28
N ILE A 182 2.75 -1.90 -3.70
CA ILE A 182 1.95 -1.58 -2.52
C ILE A 182 0.77 -0.76 -3.03
N VAL A 183 -0.46 -1.22 -2.77
CA VAL A 183 -1.68 -0.56 -3.24
C VAL A 183 -2.36 0.15 -2.09
N SER A 184 -2.85 1.36 -2.32
CA SER A 184 -3.66 2.14 -1.39
C SER A 184 -4.94 2.68 -2.05
N GLY A 185 -5.85 3.25 -1.26
CA GLY A 185 -7.06 3.91 -1.79
C GLY A 185 -8.08 2.93 -2.38
N ILE A 186 -8.18 1.71 -1.88
CA ILE A 186 -9.10 0.69 -2.42
C ILE A 186 -10.48 0.68 -1.74
N LEU A 187 -10.59 1.12 -0.49
CA LEU A 187 -11.86 1.28 0.22
C LEU A 187 -12.42 2.70 0.00
N THR A 188 -12.84 2.95 -1.23
CA THR A 188 -13.47 4.23 -1.58
C THR A 188 -14.94 4.28 -1.15
N PRO A 189 -15.60 5.45 -1.07
CA PRO A 189 -17.04 5.55 -0.82
C PRO A 189 -17.87 4.66 -1.76
N GLN A 190 -17.48 4.57 -3.05
CA GLN A 190 -18.13 3.70 -4.04
C GLN A 190 -18.08 2.23 -3.66
N VAL A 191 -16.98 1.77 -3.06
CA VAL A 191 -16.84 0.39 -2.56
C VAL A 191 -17.60 0.21 -1.25
N LEU A 192 -17.46 1.16 -0.31
CA LEU A 192 -18.07 1.03 1.02
C LEU A 192 -19.59 1.04 0.97
N HIS A 193 -20.19 1.85 0.08
CA HIS A 193 -21.62 2.08 0.02
C HIS A 193 -22.29 1.48 -1.23
N ALA A 194 -21.52 0.88 -2.14
CA ALA A 194 -21.98 0.34 -3.43
C ALA A 194 -22.85 1.36 -4.21
N ASP A 195 -22.45 2.64 -4.22
CA ASP A 195 -23.26 3.75 -4.72
C ASP A 195 -23.24 3.90 -6.25
N THR A 196 -22.37 3.18 -6.96
CA THR A 196 -22.35 3.12 -8.42
C THR A 196 -23.06 1.87 -8.95
N VAL A 197 -23.51 1.90 -10.22
CA VAL A 197 -24.14 0.74 -10.87
C VAL A 197 -23.16 -0.44 -10.93
N GLU A 198 -21.90 -0.17 -11.25
CA GLU A 198 -20.86 -1.21 -11.32
C GLU A 198 -20.61 -1.82 -9.94
N ALA A 199 -20.42 -1.00 -8.90
CA ALA A 199 -20.22 -1.47 -7.53
C ALA A 199 -21.39 -2.34 -7.04
N ARG A 200 -22.64 -1.94 -7.32
CA ARG A 200 -23.83 -2.75 -6.98
C ARG A 200 -23.87 -4.09 -7.70
N ARG A 201 -23.49 -4.13 -8.98
CA ARG A 201 -23.42 -5.39 -9.72
C ARG A 201 -22.35 -6.32 -9.16
N ILE A 202 -21.17 -5.79 -8.87
CA ILE A 202 -20.10 -6.58 -8.25
C ILE A 202 -20.52 -7.06 -6.86
N ALA A 203 -21.16 -6.20 -6.04
CA ALA A 203 -21.69 -6.58 -4.74
C ALA A 203 -22.68 -7.74 -4.83
N ALA A 204 -23.63 -7.68 -5.76
CA ALA A 204 -24.61 -8.75 -5.97
C ALA A 204 -23.97 -10.09 -6.36
N VAL A 205 -22.88 -10.06 -7.14
CA VAL A 205 -22.10 -11.27 -7.41
C VAL A 205 -21.42 -11.78 -6.14
N CYS A 206 -20.75 -10.89 -5.39
CA CYS A 206 -20.04 -11.25 -4.16
C CYS A 206 -20.99 -11.89 -3.13
N GLU A 207 -22.19 -11.34 -2.95
CA GLU A 207 -23.22 -11.84 -2.01
C GLU A 207 -23.62 -13.30 -2.28
N ARG A 208 -23.65 -13.74 -3.54
CA ARG A 208 -23.91 -15.15 -3.89
C ARG A 208 -22.89 -16.12 -3.30
N TYR A 209 -21.70 -15.62 -2.98
CA TYR A 209 -20.61 -16.38 -2.37
C TYR A 209 -20.42 -16.08 -0.88
N GLY A 210 -21.34 -15.31 -0.27
CA GLY A 210 -21.26 -14.91 1.14
C GLY A 210 -20.13 -13.91 1.42
N VAL A 211 -19.71 -13.13 0.43
CA VAL A 211 -18.62 -12.17 0.51
C VAL A 211 -19.19 -10.76 0.39
N SER A 212 -18.82 -9.85 1.29
CA SER A 212 -19.17 -8.43 1.16
C SER A 212 -18.30 -7.74 0.11
N LEU A 213 -18.80 -6.64 -0.47
CA LEU A 213 -18.02 -5.87 -1.44
C LEU A 213 -16.69 -5.33 -0.86
N PRO A 214 -16.66 -4.74 0.36
CA PRO A 214 -15.40 -4.32 0.98
C PRO A 214 -14.42 -5.49 1.21
N GLN A 215 -14.90 -6.66 1.62
CA GLN A 215 -14.07 -7.86 1.78
C GLN A 215 -13.43 -8.28 0.44
N ALA A 216 -14.23 -8.32 -0.63
CA ALA A 216 -13.73 -8.62 -1.96
C ALA A 216 -12.72 -7.56 -2.45
N ALA A 217 -12.98 -6.28 -2.20
CA ALA A 217 -12.10 -5.19 -2.57
C ALA A 217 -10.73 -5.28 -1.88
N LEU A 218 -10.69 -5.61 -0.59
CA LEU A 218 -9.44 -5.83 0.16
C LEU A 218 -8.65 -7.03 -0.34
N ALA A 219 -9.34 -8.07 -0.82
CA ALA A 219 -8.70 -9.30 -1.31
C ALA A 219 -8.24 -9.19 -2.78
N PHE A 220 -8.92 -8.38 -3.59
CA PHE A 220 -8.70 -8.30 -5.03
C PHE A 220 -7.25 -7.95 -5.43
N PRO A 221 -6.60 -6.91 -4.88
CA PRO A 221 -5.27 -6.51 -5.33
C PRO A 221 -4.25 -7.65 -5.25
N SER A 222 -4.34 -8.50 -4.24
CA SER A 222 -3.45 -9.66 -4.06
C SER A 222 -3.64 -10.76 -5.11
N ARG A 223 -4.59 -10.61 -6.05
CA ARG A 223 -4.74 -11.51 -7.20
C ARG A 223 -3.63 -11.33 -8.23
N HIS A 224 -2.97 -10.18 -8.21
CA HIS A 224 -1.78 -9.96 -9.02
C HIS A 224 -0.51 -10.22 -8.21
N SER A 225 0.40 -11.02 -8.75
CA SER A 225 1.60 -11.49 -8.04
C SER A 225 2.61 -10.38 -7.68
N ALA A 226 2.57 -9.24 -8.37
CA ALA A 226 3.38 -8.07 -8.04
C ALA A 226 2.90 -7.37 -6.79
N VAL A 227 1.58 -7.47 -6.46
CA VAL A 227 1.03 -6.82 -5.27
C VAL A 227 1.43 -7.61 -4.02
N THR A 228 2.23 -6.98 -3.19
CA THR A 228 2.75 -7.58 -1.96
C THR A 228 2.07 -7.04 -0.71
N SER A 229 1.53 -5.83 -0.78
CA SER A 229 0.89 -5.16 0.35
C SER A 229 -0.28 -4.30 -0.07
N VAL A 230 -1.23 -4.15 0.84
CA VAL A 230 -2.38 -3.23 0.73
C VAL A 230 -2.37 -2.32 1.95
N LEU A 231 -2.35 -1.00 1.72
CA LEU A 231 -2.50 0.00 2.77
C LEU A 231 -3.98 0.35 2.96
N ILE A 232 -4.42 0.24 4.19
CA ILE A 232 -5.78 0.60 4.63
C ILE A 232 -5.66 1.91 5.41
N ALA A 233 -6.42 2.92 5.01
CA ALA A 233 -6.54 4.15 5.79
C ALA A 233 -7.71 4.01 6.76
N ALA A 234 -7.53 4.47 7.99
CA ALA A 234 -8.57 4.47 9.00
C ALA A 234 -8.46 5.72 9.89
N SER A 235 -9.60 6.31 10.22
CA SER A 235 -9.72 7.50 11.07
C SER A 235 -10.01 7.17 12.53
N SER A 236 -10.33 5.92 12.83
CA SER A 236 -10.70 5.49 14.19
C SER A 236 -10.27 4.06 14.51
N PRO A 237 -10.13 3.74 15.83
CA PRO A 237 -9.87 2.37 16.28
C PRO A 237 -10.96 1.36 15.88
N ALA A 238 -12.20 1.81 15.77
CA ALA A 238 -13.32 0.96 15.37
C ALA A 238 -13.20 0.57 13.89
N GLU A 239 -12.90 1.54 13.03
CA GLU A 239 -12.73 1.35 11.59
C GLU A 239 -11.59 0.37 11.30
N ILE A 240 -10.39 0.58 11.82
CA ILE A 240 -9.27 -0.33 11.56
C ILE A 240 -9.50 -1.75 12.10
N ARG A 241 -10.25 -1.92 13.22
CA ARG A 241 -10.63 -3.26 13.69
C ARG A 241 -11.59 -3.94 12.74
N ALA A 242 -12.57 -3.21 12.20
CA ALA A 242 -13.53 -3.73 11.23
C ALA A 242 -12.81 -4.17 9.94
N ASP A 243 -11.95 -3.33 9.41
CA ASP A 243 -11.18 -3.63 8.20
C ASP A 243 -10.23 -4.82 8.40
N ALA A 244 -9.53 -4.87 9.52
CA ALA A 244 -8.67 -6.00 9.86
C ALA A 244 -9.46 -7.31 10.04
N ALA A 245 -10.73 -7.25 10.46
CA ALA A 245 -11.60 -8.41 10.52
C ALA A 245 -11.98 -8.89 9.11
N LEU A 246 -12.29 -7.97 8.18
CA LEU A 246 -12.58 -8.30 6.77
C LEU A 246 -11.39 -8.94 6.08
N VAL A 247 -10.19 -8.41 6.31
CA VAL A 247 -8.93 -8.95 5.75
C VAL A 247 -8.67 -10.40 6.14
N ARG A 248 -9.10 -10.82 7.34
CA ARG A 248 -8.92 -12.19 7.83
C ARG A 248 -9.96 -13.17 7.29
N GLN A 249 -11.07 -12.68 6.77
CA GLN A 249 -12.11 -13.53 6.21
C GLN A 249 -11.66 -14.07 4.84
N PRO A 250 -11.71 -15.38 4.62
CA PRO A 250 -11.33 -15.95 3.34
C PRO A 250 -12.34 -15.56 2.26
N VAL A 251 -11.84 -15.25 1.08
CA VAL A 251 -12.65 -15.08 -0.12
C VAL A 251 -12.53 -16.36 -0.96
N PRO A 252 -13.65 -17.05 -1.24
CA PRO A 252 -13.62 -18.30 -1.99
C PRO A 252 -13.08 -18.11 -3.42
N ASP A 253 -12.20 -19.00 -3.85
CA ASP A 253 -11.65 -18.96 -5.23
C ASP A 253 -12.72 -19.02 -6.32
N LYS A 254 -13.88 -19.62 -6.01
CA LYS A 254 -15.03 -19.69 -6.92
C LYS A 254 -15.57 -18.30 -7.29
N LEU A 255 -15.51 -17.33 -6.38
CA LEU A 255 -15.91 -15.94 -6.67
C LEU A 255 -15.09 -15.38 -7.85
N TRP A 256 -13.78 -15.56 -7.81
CA TRP A 256 -12.88 -15.02 -8.83
C TRP A 256 -12.96 -15.71 -10.19
N ARG A 257 -13.70 -16.81 -10.27
CA ARG A 257 -14.00 -17.57 -11.50
C ARG A 257 -15.42 -17.39 -11.98
N ASP A 258 -16.24 -16.59 -11.27
CA ASP A 258 -17.63 -16.33 -11.67
C ASP A 258 -17.65 -15.61 -13.03
N PRO A 259 -18.37 -16.13 -14.05
CA PRO A 259 -18.36 -15.54 -15.39
C PRO A 259 -18.92 -14.11 -15.45
N GLU A 260 -19.85 -13.77 -14.54
CA GLU A 260 -20.40 -12.42 -14.46
C GLU A 260 -19.38 -11.46 -13.84
N LEU A 261 -18.71 -11.88 -12.75
CA LEU A 261 -17.65 -11.09 -12.17
C LEU A 261 -16.52 -10.84 -13.19
N LEU A 262 -16.08 -11.87 -13.90
CA LEU A 262 -15.03 -11.73 -14.91
C LEU A 262 -15.40 -10.72 -16.00
N ARG A 263 -16.66 -10.69 -16.44
CA ARG A 263 -17.17 -9.70 -17.39
C ARG A 263 -17.24 -8.28 -16.82
N LEU A 264 -17.50 -8.16 -15.52
CA LEU A 264 -17.50 -6.85 -14.85
C LEU A 264 -16.07 -6.33 -14.59
N LEU A 265 -15.09 -7.24 -14.50
CA LEU A 265 -13.70 -6.93 -14.28
C LEU A 265 -12.87 -6.82 -15.60
N SER A 266 -13.45 -7.10 -16.77
CA SER A 266 -12.81 -6.91 -18.08
C SER A 266 -13.03 -5.48 -18.64
#